data_c849472ac76fa3f45568f3dd2f539b70
#
_entry.id   c849472ac76fa3f45568f3dd2f539b70
#
_cell.length_a   1.000
_cell.length_b   1.000
_cell.length_c   1.000
_cell.angle_alpha   90.00
_cell.angle_beta   90.00
_cell.angle_gamma   90.00
#
_symmetry.space_group_name_H-M   'P 1'
#
loop_
_entity.id
_entity.type
_entity.pdbx_description
1 polymer ?
#
loop_
_entity_poly.entity_id
_entity_poly.type
_entity_poly.pdbx_seq_one_letter_code
_entity_poly.pdbx_strand_id
1 'polypeptide(L)'
;NNQEKEAIDTIGLGENRKSLDSLSLEQDSSNIFQDSMSIVSSDTLLHIEQDTIFEEPDQAQLDSFRYLRAYHDVRVYKSDFQALCDSLVYKESDSTFYFYVDPIMWSDTSQFIADTMRLLLKEGTIDRVLLDQNALILNSEDELFFNQMKGRHIIAEFDSSEVRRMYVNGNAESLYYGLDEEDAYIGVNYTTCSNMLVYFGDNQVEGIKFYNAPESVMTPMEQADHEGLKLEGFIWDL
;
A
#
# COMPACT_ATOMS: atom_id res chain seq x y z
N ASN A 1 74.33 -11.44 -11.61
CA ASN A 1 74.34 -10.80 -10.30
C ASN A 1 72.92 -10.69 -9.76
N ASN A 2 72.74 -11.51 -8.78
CA ASN A 2 71.61 -11.60 -7.88
C ASN A 2 71.25 -10.27 -7.26
N GLN A 3 69.94 -10.05 -7.09
CA GLN A 3 69.41 -9.79 -5.74
C GLN A 3 67.89 -10.01 -5.74
N GLU A 4 67.52 -10.95 -4.90
CA GLU A 4 66.21 -11.18 -4.31
C GLU A 4 65.67 -9.89 -3.66
N LYS A 5 64.41 -9.59 -3.81
CA LYS A 5 63.67 -8.75 -2.90
C LYS A 5 62.35 -9.44 -2.53
N GLU A 6 62.30 -9.72 -1.26
CA GLU A 6 61.18 -10.28 -0.52
C GLU A 6 59.86 -9.55 -0.81
N ALA A 7 58.84 -10.34 -1.06
CA ALA A 7 57.45 -9.89 -1.10
C ALA A 7 56.90 -9.80 0.34
N ILE A 8 56.47 -8.62 0.73
CA ILE A 8 55.73 -8.39 1.97
C ILE A 8 54.29 -8.73 1.68
N ASP A 9 53.77 -9.76 2.33
CA ASP A 9 52.35 -10.11 2.37
C ASP A 9 51.55 -8.98 3.00
N THR A 10 50.79 -8.27 2.19
CA THR A 10 49.74 -7.37 2.66
C THR A 10 48.44 -8.17 2.70
N ILE A 11 47.99 -8.47 3.90
CA ILE A 11 46.68 -9.06 4.16
C ILE A 11 45.61 -8.07 3.68
N GLY A 12 45.05 -8.32 2.51
CA GLY A 12 43.87 -7.61 2.01
C GLY A 12 42.64 -8.03 2.79
N LEU A 13 42.12 -7.13 3.61
CA LEU A 13 40.79 -7.22 4.15
C LEU A 13 39.81 -7.13 2.97
N GLY A 14 39.31 -8.27 2.54
CA GLY A 14 38.25 -8.35 1.54
C GLY A 14 36.96 -7.75 2.12
N GLU A 15 36.62 -6.58 1.63
CA GLU A 15 35.29 -6.04 1.79
C GLU A 15 34.26 -6.94 1.07
N ASN A 16 33.65 -7.83 1.82
CA ASN A 16 32.45 -8.52 1.38
C ASN A 16 31.24 -7.56 1.46
N ARG A 17 31.16 -6.65 0.54
CA ARG A 17 29.88 -6.03 0.20
C ARG A 17 29.08 -7.06 -0.59
N LYS A 18 28.29 -7.87 0.12
CA LYS A 18 27.22 -8.61 -0.52
C LYS A 18 26.20 -7.59 -1.03
N SER A 19 26.06 -7.53 -2.34
CA SER A 19 25.00 -6.83 -3.04
C SER A 19 23.66 -7.25 -2.46
N LEU A 20 22.77 -6.28 -2.28
CA LEU A 20 21.35 -6.49 -1.97
C LEU A 20 20.76 -7.45 -2.99
N ASP A 21 20.54 -8.68 -2.58
CA ASP A 21 19.85 -9.67 -3.40
C ASP A 21 18.36 -9.33 -3.37
N SER A 22 17.86 -8.86 -4.51
CA SER A 22 16.42 -8.82 -4.76
C SER A 22 15.92 -10.27 -4.79
N LEU A 23 15.12 -10.66 -3.80
CA LEU A 23 14.45 -11.94 -3.80
C LEU A 23 13.26 -11.86 -4.74
N SER A 24 13.49 -12.28 -5.99
CA SER A 24 12.40 -12.66 -6.88
C SER A 24 11.89 -14.01 -6.41
N LEU A 25 10.61 -14.09 -6.02
CA LEU A 25 9.93 -15.36 -5.78
C LEU A 25 9.65 -16.01 -7.15
N GLU A 26 10.68 -16.58 -7.79
CA GLU A 26 10.49 -17.46 -8.95
C GLU A 26 10.21 -18.89 -8.47
N GLN A 27 8.99 -19.29 -8.77
CA GLN A 27 8.48 -20.63 -9.02
C GLN A 27 9.14 -21.86 -8.34
N ASP A 28 8.52 -22.31 -7.24
CA ASP A 28 8.05 -23.72 -7.19
C ASP A 28 6.94 -23.85 -6.15
N SER A 29 5.75 -23.57 -6.57
CA SER A 29 4.47 -24.18 -6.16
C SER A 29 3.30 -23.25 -6.49
N SER A 30 2.53 -23.68 -7.50
CA SER A 30 1.14 -23.28 -7.77
C SER A 30 0.78 -21.79 -7.74
N ASN A 31 0.84 -21.14 -8.90
CA ASN A 31 -0.05 -20.05 -9.38
C ASN A 31 -0.63 -19.04 -8.34
N ILE A 32 0.17 -18.52 -7.41
CA ILE A 32 -0.32 -17.48 -6.50
C ILE A 32 -0.06 -16.07 -7.08
N PHE A 33 0.94 -15.91 -7.94
CA PHE A 33 1.26 -14.60 -8.54
C PHE A 33 1.40 -14.74 -10.05
N GLN A 34 0.39 -14.31 -10.82
CA GLN A 34 0.48 -14.23 -12.28
C GLN A 34 1.43 -13.10 -12.74
N ASP A 35 1.74 -12.16 -11.87
CA ASP A 35 2.74 -11.09 -12.06
C ASP A 35 3.83 -11.19 -11.00
N SER A 36 5.08 -10.97 -11.40
CA SER A 36 6.23 -10.99 -10.49
C SER A 36 6.09 -9.91 -9.43
N MET A 37 5.99 -10.31 -8.16
CA MET A 37 6.09 -9.41 -7.02
C MET A 37 7.50 -9.51 -6.45
N SER A 38 8.16 -8.38 -6.22
CA SER A 38 9.45 -8.32 -5.53
C SER A 38 9.32 -7.62 -4.18
N ILE A 39 9.96 -8.18 -3.16
CA ILE A 39 10.02 -7.60 -1.82
C ILE A 39 11.50 -7.43 -1.47
N VAL A 40 11.87 -6.21 -1.10
CA VAL A 40 13.25 -5.86 -0.69
C VAL A 40 13.18 -5.30 0.72
N SER A 41 14.09 -5.73 1.58
CA SER A 41 14.25 -5.18 2.94
C SER A 41 15.74 -5.07 3.29
N SER A 42 16.11 -4.17 4.21
CA SER A 42 17.51 -3.96 4.61
C SER A 42 18.05 -5.09 5.49
N ASP A 43 17.19 -5.80 6.22
CA ASP A 43 17.53 -6.99 7.01
C ASP A 43 16.63 -8.15 6.61
N THR A 44 17.13 -9.02 5.73
CA THR A 44 16.37 -10.17 5.25
C THR A 44 16.56 -11.37 6.17
N LEU A 45 15.65 -11.59 7.08
CA LEU A 45 15.43 -12.90 7.69
C LEU A 45 14.11 -13.45 7.14
N LEU A 46 14.20 -14.20 6.05
CA LEU A 46 13.10 -15.07 5.62
C LEU A 46 13.01 -16.23 6.62
N HIS A 47 12.12 -16.10 7.59
CA HIS A 47 11.73 -17.20 8.44
C HIS A 47 10.48 -17.84 7.84
N ILE A 48 10.66 -19.02 7.25
CA ILE A 48 9.56 -19.93 6.97
C ILE A 48 9.41 -20.77 8.23
N GLU A 49 8.57 -20.34 9.16
CA GLU A 49 8.22 -21.17 10.32
C GLU A 49 7.09 -22.11 9.91
N GLN A 50 7.36 -23.42 9.98
CA GLN A 50 6.31 -24.43 10.05
C GLN A 50 5.93 -24.57 11.52
N ASP A 51 4.77 -24.04 11.91
CA ASP A 51 4.19 -24.34 13.21
C ASP A 51 3.69 -25.79 13.20
N THR A 52 4.52 -26.68 13.74
CA THR A 52 4.12 -28.05 14.08
C THR A 52 3.42 -28.02 15.44
N ILE A 53 2.12 -28.07 15.45
CA ILE A 53 1.36 -28.38 16.67
C ILE A 53 1.54 -29.87 16.91
N PHE A 54 2.21 -30.24 18.02
CA PHE A 54 2.30 -31.63 18.49
C PHE A 54 0.99 -32.01 19.20
N GLU A 55 0.09 -32.67 18.50
CA GLU A 55 -0.91 -33.55 19.09
C GLU A 55 -0.74 -34.95 18.51
N GLU A 56 -0.93 -35.99 19.36
CA GLU A 56 -0.73 -37.41 19.05
C GLU A 56 -1.59 -37.92 17.87
N PRO A 57 -1.19 -39.04 17.19
CA PRO A 57 -1.53 -39.29 15.80
C PRO A 57 -2.90 -39.94 15.64
N ASP A 58 -3.90 -39.13 15.30
CA ASP A 58 -4.98 -39.61 14.47
C ASP A 58 -4.90 -38.81 13.16
N GLN A 59 -4.99 -39.46 12.00
CA GLN A 59 -4.65 -38.98 10.67
C GLN A 59 -5.34 -37.67 10.29
N ALA A 60 -4.97 -36.56 10.94
CA ALA A 60 -5.31 -35.20 10.54
C ALA A 60 -4.20 -34.69 9.62
N GLN A 61 -4.56 -34.26 8.40
CA GLN A 61 -3.70 -33.51 7.54
C GLN A 61 -3.13 -32.34 8.35
N LEU A 62 -1.82 -32.31 8.52
CA LEU A 62 -1.10 -31.17 9.07
C LEU A 62 -1.20 -30.05 8.03
N ASP A 63 -2.13 -29.13 8.24
CA ASP A 63 -2.18 -27.89 7.49
C ASP A 63 -0.96 -27.05 7.87
N SER A 64 0.08 -27.11 7.05
CA SER A 64 1.24 -26.25 7.21
C SER A 64 0.94 -24.88 6.58
N PHE A 65 0.83 -23.86 7.42
CA PHE A 65 0.67 -22.49 6.94
C PHE A 65 2.03 -21.84 6.70
N ARG A 66 2.16 -21.14 5.59
CA ARG A 66 3.38 -20.40 5.25
C ARG A 66 3.22 -18.94 5.62
N TYR A 67 4.29 -18.37 6.18
CA TYR A 67 4.41 -16.96 6.47
C TYR A 67 5.64 -16.38 5.76
N LEU A 68 5.50 -15.19 5.20
CA LEU A 68 6.62 -14.35 4.85
C LEU A 68 6.68 -13.21 5.86
N ARG A 69 7.85 -12.91 6.41
CA ARG A 69 8.09 -11.74 7.26
C ARG A 69 9.29 -10.97 6.71
N ALA A 70 9.14 -9.67 6.57
CA ALA A 70 10.22 -8.77 6.18
C ALA A 70 10.24 -7.60 7.15
N TYR A 71 11.44 -7.12 7.49
CA TYR A 71 11.65 -6.09 8.51
C TYR A 71 12.63 -5.05 8.00
N HIS A 72 12.40 -3.81 8.44
CA HIS A 72 13.17 -2.61 8.20
C HIS A 72 13.25 -2.19 6.73
N ASP A 73 12.70 -1.01 6.45
CA ASP A 73 12.70 -0.39 5.13
C ASP A 73 12.17 -1.33 4.02
N VAL A 74 11.05 -1.99 4.31
CA VAL A 74 10.44 -2.95 3.37
C VAL A 74 9.83 -2.21 2.19
N ARG A 75 10.20 -2.63 0.99
CA ARG A 75 9.67 -2.14 -0.28
C ARG A 75 9.03 -3.28 -1.05
N VAL A 76 7.80 -3.05 -1.48
CA VAL A 76 7.04 -4.01 -2.29
C VAL A 76 6.83 -3.41 -3.66
N TYR A 77 7.15 -4.19 -4.70
CA TYR A 77 6.97 -3.79 -6.09
C TYR A 77 6.15 -4.85 -6.81
N LYS A 78 5.08 -4.41 -7.45
CA LYS A 78 4.27 -5.18 -8.39
C LYS A 78 3.85 -4.24 -9.53
N SER A 79 3.41 -4.78 -10.66
CA SER A 79 3.04 -3.97 -11.83
C SER A 79 1.90 -2.99 -11.57
N ASP A 80 0.98 -3.33 -10.68
CA ASP A 80 -0.24 -2.59 -10.38
C ASP A 80 -0.19 -1.81 -9.05
N PHE A 81 0.82 -2.08 -8.20
CA PHE A 81 1.03 -1.30 -6.97
C PHE A 81 2.47 -1.32 -6.47
N GLN A 82 2.82 -0.33 -5.67
CA GLN A 82 4.06 -0.24 -4.90
C GLN A 82 3.72 0.08 -3.45
N ALA A 83 4.56 -0.36 -2.50
CA ALA A 83 4.37 -0.01 -1.10
C ALA A 83 5.69 0.10 -0.34
N LEU A 84 5.70 0.98 0.66
CA LEU A 84 6.76 1.14 1.66
C LEU A 84 6.19 0.88 3.05
N CYS A 85 6.96 0.26 3.94
CA CYS A 85 6.65 0.14 5.36
C CYS A 85 7.91 -0.24 6.15
N ASP A 86 7.86 -0.17 7.48
CA ASP A 86 8.96 -0.73 8.29
C ASP A 86 8.91 -2.26 8.32
N SER A 87 7.73 -2.84 8.47
CA SER A 87 7.59 -4.30 8.56
C SER A 87 6.36 -4.84 7.83
N LEU A 88 6.53 -6.02 7.26
CA LEU A 88 5.55 -6.72 6.46
C LEU A 88 5.38 -8.16 6.93
N VAL A 89 4.14 -8.62 7.01
CA VAL A 89 3.81 -10.03 7.18
C VAL A 89 2.83 -10.46 6.08
N TYR A 90 3.16 -11.50 5.34
CA TYR A 90 2.20 -12.18 4.48
C TYR A 90 1.79 -13.51 5.11
N LYS A 91 0.50 -13.78 5.16
CA LYS A 91 -0.07 -15.05 5.61
C LYS A 91 -0.75 -15.74 4.44
N GLU A 92 -0.28 -16.94 4.11
CA GLU A 92 -0.88 -17.76 3.05
C GLU A 92 -2.31 -18.22 3.42
N SER A 93 -2.56 -18.48 4.71
CA SER A 93 -3.84 -19.00 5.21
C SER A 93 -5.06 -18.10 4.92
N ASP A 94 -4.84 -16.79 4.87
CA ASP A 94 -5.88 -15.80 4.60
C ASP A 94 -5.55 -14.92 3.38
N SER A 95 -4.47 -15.25 2.66
CA SER A 95 -3.98 -14.53 1.49
C SER A 95 -3.85 -13.02 1.72
N THR A 96 -3.36 -12.64 2.93
CA THR A 96 -3.34 -11.25 3.37
C THR A 96 -1.92 -10.77 3.63
N PHE A 97 -1.60 -9.59 3.09
CA PHE A 97 -0.43 -8.80 3.45
C PHE A 97 -0.80 -7.83 4.57
N TYR A 98 0.00 -7.77 5.60
CA TYR A 98 -0.10 -6.86 6.73
C TYR A 98 1.10 -5.92 6.71
N PHE A 99 0.87 -4.64 6.54
CA PHE A 99 1.89 -3.59 6.52
C PHE A 99 1.81 -2.81 7.83
N TYR A 100 2.93 -2.65 8.49
CA TYR A 100 3.03 -2.02 9.80
C TYR A 100 4.01 -0.86 9.79
N VAL A 101 3.72 0.12 10.65
CA VAL A 101 4.49 1.33 10.91
C VAL A 101 4.53 2.25 9.70
N ASP A 102 3.55 3.15 9.67
CA ASP A 102 3.39 4.22 8.71
C ASP A 102 3.53 3.78 7.24
N PRO A 103 2.79 2.73 6.82
CA PRO A 103 2.84 2.27 5.45
C PRO A 103 2.30 3.32 4.48
N ILE A 104 2.96 3.41 3.33
CA ILE A 104 2.48 4.16 2.17
C ILE A 104 2.36 3.17 1.00
N MET A 105 1.24 3.23 0.29
CA MET A 105 1.03 2.43 -0.91
C MET A 105 0.60 3.32 -2.07
N TRP A 106 1.10 3.02 -3.27
CA TRP A 106 0.73 3.69 -4.51
C TRP A 106 0.09 2.68 -5.46
N SER A 107 -0.98 3.10 -6.08
CA SER A 107 -1.63 2.36 -7.16
C SER A 107 -2.21 3.36 -8.14
N ASP A 108 -1.80 3.27 -9.40
CA ASP A 108 -2.13 4.24 -10.43
C ASP A 108 -1.80 5.68 -9.97
N THR A 109 -2.74 6.61 -10.06
CA THR A 109 -2.61 8.01 -9.64
C THR A 109 -2.98 8.26 -8.17
N SER A 110 -3.09 7.18 -7.38
CA SER A 110 -3.54 7.25 -5.98
C SER A 110 -2.45 6.83 -5.00
N GLN A 111 -2.41 7.55 -3.88
CA GLN A 111 -1.56 7.24 -2.73
C GLN A 111 -2.44 6.96 -1.50
N PHE A 112 -2.13 5.87 -0.80
CA PHE A 112 -2.81 5.39 0.38
C PHE A 112 -1.89 5.50 1.58
N ILE A 113 -2.36 6.07 2.68
CA ILE A 113 -1.60 6.32 3.91
C ILE A 113 -2.44 5.87 5.10
N ALA A 114 -1.83 5.22 6.08
CA ALA A 114 -2.47 4.86 7.36
C ALA A 114 -1.40 4.46 8.40
N ASP A 115 -1.78 4.27 9.67
CA ASP A 115 -0.87 3.72 10.69
C ASP A 115 -0.56 2.23 10.40
N THR A 116 -1.55 1.50 9.89
CA THR A 116 -1.41 0.11 9.42
C THR A 116 -2.29 -0.15 8.21
N MET A 117 -1.87 -1.07 7.33
CA MET A 117 -2.66 -1.48 6.16
C MET A 117 -2.75 -2.99 6.06
N ARG A 118 -3.84 -3.46 5.46
CA ARG A 118 -4.03 -4.86 5.08
C ARG A 118 -4.47 -4.93 3.63
N LEU A 119 -3.78 -5.72 2.85
CA LEU A 119 -4.12 -5.99 1.45
C LEU A 119 -4.53 -7.45 1.34
N LEU A 120 -5.78 -7.69 1.02
CA LEU A 120 -6.35 -9.01 0.85
C LEU A 120 -6.33 -9.39 -0.62
N LEU A 121 -5.85 -10.57 -0.90
CA LEU A 121 -5.88 -11.15 -2.24
C LEU A 121 -7.00 -12.17 -2.36
N LYS A 122 -7.63 -12.20 -3.52
CA LYS A 122 -8.54 -13.26 -3.94
C LYS A 122 -8.12 -13.75 -5.31
N GLU A 123 -7.83 -15.05 -5.41
CA GLU A 123 -7.37 -15.66 -6.67
C GLU A 123 -6.14 -14.97 -7.30
N GLY A 124 -5.25 -14.42 -6.42
CA GLY A 124 -4.03 -13.73 -6.83
C GLY A 124 -4.19 -12.26 -7.22
N THR A 125 -5.41 -11.73 -7.23
CA THR A 125 -5.71 -10.32 -7.50
C THR A 125 -6.11 -9.57 -6.23
N ILE A 126 -5.98 -8.26 -6.22
CA ILE A 126 -6.41 -7.42 -5.09
C ILE A 126 -7.93 -7.50 -4.97
N ASP A 127 -8.44 -7.91 -3.79
CA ASP A 127 -9.86 -7.90 -3.43
C ASP A 127 -10.19 -6.67 -2.60
N ARG A 128 -9.40 -6.41 -1.55
CA ARG A 128 -9.61 -5.28 -0.64
C ARG A 128 -8.33 -4.73 -0.09
N VAL A 129 -8.31 -3.42 0.11
CA VAL A 129 -7.31 -2.71 0.90
C VAL A 129 -8.01 -2.08 2.10
N LEU A 130 -7.52 -2.36 3.29
CA LEU A 130 -8.02 -1.80 4.54
C LEU A 130 -6.94 -0.90 5.14
N LEU A 131 -7.30 0.34 5.38
CA LEU A 131 -6.47 1.34 6.03
C LEU A 131 -7.02 1.54 7.45
N ASP A 132 -6.17 1.30 8.44
CA ASP A 132 -6.56 1.33 9.85
C ASP A 132 -5.82 2.45 10.59
N GLN A 133 -6.58 3.38 11.16
CA GLN A 133 -6.17 4.60 11.86
C GLN A 133 -5.47 5.62 10.94
N ASN A 134 -5.83 6.89 11.12
CA ASN A 134 -5.32 8.02 10.34
C ASN A 134 -5.35 7.79 8.82
N ALA A 135 -6.38 7.04 8.35
CA ALA A 135 -6.50 6.64 6.98
C ALA A 135 -6.72 7.84 6.05
N LEU A 136 -5.85 8.01 5.06
CA LEU A 136 -5.90 9.08 4.07
C LEU A 136 -5.61 8.50 2.69
N ILE A 137 -6.44 8.88 1.72
CA ILE A 137 -6.23 8.57 0.31
C ILE A 137 -6.10 9.88 -0.44
N LEU A 138 -5.06 9.98 -1.23
CA LEU A 138 -4.79 11.09 -2.14
C LEU A 138 -4.88 10.57 -3.56
N ASN A 139 -5.51 11.33 -4.44
CA ASN A 139 -5.57 11.04 -5.86
C ASN A 139 -5.35 12.33 -6.65
N SER A 140 -4.49 12.29 -7.65
CA SER A 140 -4.25 13.39 -8.56
C SER A 140 -3.79 12.86 -9.91
N GLU A 141 -4.40 13.35 -10.98
CA GLU A 141 -3.99 13.04 -12.35
C GLU A 141 -2.93 14.02 -12.88
N ASP A 142 -2.89 15.23 -12.34
CA ASP A 142 -2.05 16.33 -12.80
C ASP A 142 -0.98 16.77 -11.79
N GLU A 143 -0.96 16.19 -10.60
CA GLU A 143 -0.09 16.55 -9.47
C GLU A 143 -0.21 18.01 -9.00
N LEU A 144 -1.26 18.70 -9.45
CA LEU A 144 -1.56 20.09 -9.07
C LEU A 144 -2.72 20.14 -8.08
N PHE A 145 -3.78 19.41 -8.38
CA PHE A 145 -4.98 19.35 -7.55
C PHE A 145 -5.21 17.93 -7.03
N PHE A 146 -5.33 17.82 -5.73
CA PHE A 146 -5.42 16.52 -5.03
C PHE A 146 -6.80 16.31 -4.49
N ASN A 147 -7.52 15.32 -5.01
CA ASN A 147 -8.66 14.75 -4.36
C ASN A 147 -8.20 14.01 -3.11
N GLN A 148 -8.86 14.25 -1.98
CA GLN A 148 -8.42 13.74 -0.69
C GLN A 148 -9.61 13.13 0.04
N MET A 149 -9.43 11.95 0.63
CA MET A 149 -10.42 11.30 1.47
C MET A 149 -9.76 10.82 2.75
N LYS A 150 -10.25 11.30 3.89
CA LYS A 150 -9.72 10.98 5.22
C LYS A 150 -10.81 10.36 6.08
N GLY A 151 -10.40 9.43 6.94
CA GLY A 151 -11.25 8.82 7.95
C GLY A 151 -10.43 8.09 9.00
N ARG A 152 -11.09 7.53 10.01
CA ARG A 152 -10.42 6.65 10.96
C ARG A 152 -10.05 5.34 10.30
N HIS A 153 -10.95 4.79 9.49
CA HIS A 153 -10.75 3.56 8.73
C HIS A 153 -11.28 3.75 7.32
N ILE A 154 -10.54 3.28 6.33
CA ILE A 154 -11.00 3.24 4.95
C ILE A 154 -10.89 1.80 4.44
N ILE A 155 -11.94 1.34 3.74
CA ILE A 155 -11.97 0.05 3.07
C ILE A 155 -12.21 0.32 1.59
N ALA A 156 -11.22 0.03 0.76
CA ALA A 156 -11.35 0.06 -0.70
C ALA A 156 -11.59 -1.37 -1.21
N GLU A 157 -12.67 -1.57 -1.94
CA GLU A 157 -13.05 -2.83 -2.59
C GLU A 157 -12.71 -2.75 -4.07
N PHE A 158 -12.05 -3.80 -4.56
CA PHE A 158 -11.57 -3.90 -5.93
C PHE A 158 -12.34 -4.99 -6.70
N ASP A 159 -12.45 -4.79 -7.99
CA ASP A 159 -12.89 -5.80 -8.95
C ASP A 159 -11.99 -5.70 -10.19
N SER A 160 -11.31 -6.81 -10.53
CA SER A 160 -10.40 -6.86 -11.68
C SER A 160 -9.30 -5.78 -11.65
N SER A 161 -8.74 -5.51 -10.44
CA SER A 161 -7.72 -4.48 -10.16
C SER A 161 -8.21 -3.03 -10.23
N GLU A 162 -9.50 -2.78 -10.42
CA GLU A 162 -10.10 -1.45 -10.39
C GLU A 162 -10.87 -1.23 -9.08
N VAL A 163 -10.74 -0.05 -8.48
CA VAL A 163 -11.54 0.32 -7.31
C VAL A 163 -13.00 0.44 -7.72
N ARG A 164 -13.89 -0.22 -6.97
CA ARG A 164 -15.35 -0.16 -7.19
C ARG A 164 -16.06 0.62 -6.11
N ARG A 165 -15.64 0.47 -4.87
CA ARG A 165 -16.26 1.16 -3.73
C ARG A 165 -15.21 1.47 -2.67
N MET A 166 -15.42 2.61 -2.00
CA MET A 166 -14.68 2.96 -0.80
C MET A 166 -15.64 3.31 0.33
N TYR A 167 -15.41 2.71 1.48
CA TYR A 167 -16.10 3.02 2.74
C TYR A 167 -15.16 3.82 3.61
N VAL A 168 -15.49 5.08 3.86
CA VAL A 168 -14.75 5.96 4.77
C VAL A 168 -15.50 6.04 6.08
N ASN A 169 -14.93 5.53 7.16
CA ASN A 169 -15.57 5.37 8.43
C ASN A 169 -14.89 6.17 9.54
N GLY A 170 -15.70 6.92 10.28
CA GLY A 170 -15.30 7.68 11.46
C GLY A 170 -14.62 9.01 11.14
N ASN A 171 -15.31 10.10 11.40
CA ASN A 171 -14.89 11.47 11.11
C ASN A 171 -14.42 11.61 9.65
N ALA A 172 -15.31 11.24 8.73
CA ALA A 172 -15.00 11.26 7.33
C ALA A 172 -14.91 12.71 6.81
N GLU A 173 -13.84 12.99 6.10
CA GLU A 173 -13.56 14.27 5.42
C GLU A 173 -13.22 14.00 3.97
N SER A 174 -13.69 14.85 3.06
CA SER A 174 -13.27 14.81 1.66
C SER A 174 -13.04 16.20 1.09
N LEU A 175 -12.00 16.31 0.28
CA LEU A 175 -11.75 17.40 -0.65
C LEU A 175 -11.84 16.82 -2.05
N TYR A 176 -12.75 17.34 -2.86
CA TYR A 176 -12.96 16.87 -4.22
C TYR A 176 -13.02 18.05 -5.20
N TYR A 177 -12.15 18.02 -6.20
CA TYR A 177 -12.12 18.99 -7.28
C TYR A 177 -13.10 18.56 -8.36
N GLY A 178 -14.18 19.31 -8.50
CA GLY A 178 -15.21 19.06 -9.49
C GLY A 178 -14.77 19.50 -10.88
N LEU A 179 -15.10 18.70 -11.89
CA LEU A 179 -14.89 18.98 -13.30
C LEU A 179 -16.23 19.28 -13.97
N ASP A 180 -16.21 20.06 -15.04
CA ASP A 180 -17.35 20.23 -15.94
C ASP A 180 -17.36 19.19 -17.08
N GLU A 181 -18.27 19.35 -18.03
CA GLU A 181 -18.40 18.44 -19.18
C GLU A 181 -17.20 18.51 -20.17
N GLU A 182 -16.32 19.52 -20.02
CA GLU A 182 -15.13 19.75 -20.83
C GLU A 182 -13.82 19.40 -20.07
N ASP A 183 -13.94 18.69 -18.91
CA ASP A 183 -12.85 18.34 -17.98
C ASP A 183 -12.13 19.57 -17.38
N ALA A 184 -12.78 20.73 -17.31
CA ALA A 184 -12.23 21.91 -16.66
C ALA A 184 -12.64 21.95 -15.18
N TYR A 185 -11.69 22.31 -14.30
CA TYR A 185 -11.97 22.46 -12.87
C TYR A 185 -12.90 23.63 -12.58
N ILE A 186 -14.04 23.36 -11.95
CA ILE A 186 -15.07 24.37 -11.59
C ILE A 186 -14.96 24.83 -10.15
N GLY A 187 -14.37 24.05 -9.27
CA GLY A 187 -14.25 24.37 -7.86
C GLY A 187 -13.86 23.16 -7.03
N VAL A 188 -13.66 23.39 -5.74
CA VAL A 188 -13.36 22.36 -4.76
C VAL A 188 -14.49 22.24 -3.75
N ASN A 189 -14.94 21.02 -3.54
CA ASN A 189 -15.94 20.68 -2.54
C ASN A 189 -15.23 20.10 -1.30
N TYR A 190 -15.39 20.75 -0.16
CA TYR A 190 -14.99 20.22 1.15
C TYR A 190 -16.22 19.72 1.89
N THR A 191 -16.18 18.45 2.27
CA THR A 191 -17.30 17.82 2.99
C THR A 191 -16.79 17.09 4.23
N THR A 192 -17.52 17.26 5.34
CA THR A 192 -17.32 16.50 6.57
C THR A 192 -18.59 15.74 6.92
N CYS A 193 -18.45 14.53 7.46
CA CYS A 193 -19.57 13.72 7.94
C CYS A 193 -19.07 12.59 8.85
N SER A 194 -19.97 11.77 9.39
CA SER A 194 -19.53 10.61 10.17
C SER A 194 -18.93 9.52 9.32
N ASN A 195 -19.57 9.22 8.17
CA ASN A 195 -19.12 8.17 7.24
C ASN A 195 -19.49 8.55 5.81
N MET A 196 -18.72 8.04 4.83
CA MET A 196 -19.07 8.14 3.41
C MET A 196 -18.92 6.80 2.70
N LEU A 197 -19.66 6.66 1.61
CA LEU A 197 -19.54 5.58 0.66
C LEU A 197 -19.37 6.19 -0.73
N VAL A 198 -18.22 5.91 -1.33
CA VAL A 198 -17.85 6.38 -2.67
C VAL A 198 -17.98 5.23 -3.65
N TYR A 199 -18.59 5.48 -4.78
CA TYR A 199 -18.71 4.55 -5.90
C TYR A 199 -17.82 5.02 -7.04
N PHE A 200 -17.15 4.05 -7.66
CA PHE A 200 -16.25 4.29 -8.79
C PHE A 200 -16.71 3.49 -10.00
N GLY A 201 -16.58 4.09 -11.18
CA GLY A 201 -16.67 3.46 -12.48
C GLY A 201 -15.58 4.02 -13.38
N ASP A 202 -14.91 3.16 -14.14
CA ASP A 202 -13.79 3.52 -15.03
C ASP A 202 -12.71 4.39 -14.33
N ASN A 203 -12.36 4.01 -13.08
CA ASN A 203 -11.43 4.72 -12.18
C ASN A 203 -11.84 6.18 -11.82
N GLN A 204 -13.06 6.59 -12.12
CA GLN A 204 -13.61 7.91 -11.78
C GLN A 204 -14.68 7.80 -10.70
N VAL A 205 -14.87 8.86 -9.91
CA VAL A 205 -15.95 8.93 -8.90
C VAL A 205 -17.28 9.11 -9.61
N GLU A 206 -18.14 8.08 -9.58
CA GLU A 206 -19.51 8.13 -10.09
C GLU A 206 -20.49 8.74 -9.10
N GLY A 207 -20.23 8.59 -7.80
CA GLY A 207 -21.14 9.12 -6.79
C GLY A 207 -20.66 8.92 -5.38
N ILE A 208 -21.09 9.82 -4.50
CA ILE A 208 -20.75 9.79 -3.08
C ILE A 208 -22.05 9.82 -2.27
N LYS A 209 -22.16 8.92 -1.28
CA LYS A 209 -23.21 8.96 -0.26
C LYS A 209 -22.61 9.35 1.07
N PHE A 210 -23.13 10.43 1.65
CA PHE A 210 -22.75 10.92 2.96
C PHE A 210 -23.74 10.46 4.02
N TYR A 211 -23.25 10.07 5.19
CA TYR A 211 -24.08 9.58 6.30
C TYR A 211 -23.84 10.39 7.56
N ASN A 212 -24.94 10.69 8.29
CA ASN A 212 -24.97 11.36 9.57
C ASN A 212 -24.39 12.79 9.53
N ALA A 213 -25.30 13.75 9.37
CA ALA A 213 -25.04 15.19 9.41
C ALA A 213 -23.90 15.66 8.50
N PRO A 214 -24.00 15.50 7.16
CA PRO A 214 -22.99 16.02 6.27
C PRO A 214 -23.03 17.56 6.28
N GLU A 215 -21.86 18.17 6.35
CA GLU A 215 -21.62 19.59 6.13
C GLU A 215 -20.73 19.72 4.90
N SER A 216 -21.17 20.47 3.89
CA SER A 216 -20.46 20.59 2.62
C SER A 216 -20.38 22.04 2.18
N VAL A 217 -19.19 22.44 1.70
CA VAL A 217 -18.93 23.77 1.15
C VAL A 217 -18.26 23.62 -0.21
N MET A 218 -18.86 24.23 -1.23
CA MET A 218 -18.28 24.34 -2.58
C MET A 218 -17.64 25.71 -2.75
N THR A 219 -16.35 25.73 -3.05
CA THR A 219 -15.57 26.95 -3.29
C THR A 219 -15.15 26.98 -4.75
N PRO A 220 -15.49 28.05 -5.52
CA PRO A 220 -15.00 28.20 -6.89
C PRO A 220 -13.47 28.23 -6.97
N MET A 221 -12.89 27.75 -8.07
CA MET A 221 -11.44 27.66 -8.25
C MET A 221 -10.71 28.97 -7.95
N GLU A 222 -11.21 30.10 -8.45
CA GLU A 222 -10.58 31.43 -8.27
C GLU A 222 -10.58 31.91 -6.80
N GLN A 223 -11.40 31.32 -5.94
CA GLN A 223 -11.57 31.72 -4.53
C GLN A 223 -10.96 30.74 -3.54
N ALA A 224 -10.53 29.58 -4.03
CA ALA A 224 -10.00 28.51 -3.20
C ALA A 224 -8.51 28.76 -2.89
N ASP A 225 -8.14 28.56 -1.62
CA ASP A 225 -6.73 28.52 -1.19
C ASP A 225 -6.19 27.09 -1.43
N HIS A 226 -5.78 26.80 -2.66
CA HIS A 226 -5.34 25.46 -3.07
C HIS A 226 -4.12 24.95 -2.29
N GLU A 227 -3.23 25.82 -1.80
CA GLU A 227 -2.08 25.43 -0.99
C GLU A 227 -2.49 25.09 0.44
N GLY A 228 -3.49 25.78 0.98
CA GLY A 228 -4.03 25.58 2.32
C GLY A 228 -5.06 24.45 2.40
N LEU A 229 -5.62 24.01 1.27
CA LEU A 229 -6.61 22.94 1.20
C LEU A 229 -5.93 21.56 1.22
N LYS A 230 -5.32 21.23 2.36
CA LYS A 230 -4.71 19.92 2.62
C LYS A 230 -5.27 19.35 3.91
N LEU A 231 -5.77 18.12 3.85
CA LEU A 231 -6.23 17.42 5.05
C LEU A 231 -5.02 17.05 5.92
N GLU A 232 -5.26 16.94 7.23
CA GLU A 232 -4.21 16.56 8.16
C GLU A 232 -3.60 15.20 7.79
N GLY A 233 -2.27 15.14 7.74
CA GLY A 233 -1.53 13.96 7.29
C GLY A 233 -1.21 13.95 5.80
N PHE A 234 -1.55 15.02 5.06
CA PHE A 234 -1.19 15.14 3.64
C PHE A 234 0.31 15.06 3.44
N ILE A 235 0.76 14.04 2.76
CA ILE A 235 2.13 13.86 2.26
C ILE A 235 2.00 13.27 0.85
N TRP A 236 2.56 13.94 -0.14
CA TRP A 236 2.66 13.39 -1.49
C TRP A 236 4.12 13.05 -1.76
N ASP A 237 4.41 11.77 -1.90
CA ASP A 237 5.75 11.24 -2.13
C ASP A 237 5.72 10.38 -3.41
N LEU A 238 6.62 10.64 -4.35
CA LEU A 238 6.71 9.95 -5.65
C LEU A 238 8.02 9.16 -5.77
#